data_e1e3fb1319868fe649da6bc418ddf77c
#
_entry.id   e1e3fb1319868fe649da6bc418ddf77c
#
_cell.length_a   1.000
_cell.length_b   1.000
_cell.length_c   1.000
_cell.angle_alpha   90.00
_cell.angle_beta   90.00
_cell.angle_gamma   90.00
#
_symmetry.space_group_name_H-M   'P 1'
#
loop_
_entity.id
_entity.type
_entity.pdbx_description
1 polymer ?
#
loop_
_entity_poly.entity_id
_entity_poly.type
_entity_poly.pdbx_seq_one_letter_code
_entity_poly.pdbx_strand_id
1 'polypeptide(L)'
;MYTFHDRKGRSLTLKPEGTAGVVRSYIQNNMNQLPQPVMLYYFEPHFRYDRPQKGRYRQFWQFGFEVIGETDASLDEKIIQLANKVHSDLGVDGLFDLQINTIGTSEARKQYMQVLQDYYVGKERSLCEN
;
A
#
# COMPACT_ATOMS: atom_id res chain seq x y z
N MET A 1 0.78 11.95 10.51
CA MET A 1 1.96 11.16 10.96
C MET A 1 2.39 11.62 12.36
N TYR A 2 3.06 10.79 13.14
CA TYR A 2 3.64 11.18 14.43
C TYR A 2 5.05 11.71 14.20
N THR A 3 5.21 13.02 14.24
CA THR A 3 6.50 13.70 14.05
C THR A 3 6.88 14.46 15.31
N PHE A 4 8.15 14.38 15.71
CA PHE A 4 8.70 15.03 16.89
C PHE A 4 10.19 15.37 16.67
N HIS A 5 10.78 16.12 17.57
CA HIS A 5 12.19 16.48 17.49
C HIS A 5 13.00 15.76 18.57
N ASP A 6 14.19 15.32 18.20
CA ASP A 6 15.14 14.80 19.20
C ASP A 6 15.83 15.94 19.96
N ARG A 7 16.68 15.57 20.94
CA ARG A 7 17.43 16.55 21.74
C ARG A 7 18.41 17.43 20.95
N LYS A 8 18.71 17.06 19.69
CA LYS A 8 19.56 17.81 18.76
C LYS A 8 18.75 18.62 17.75
N GLY A 9 17.41 18.68 17.90
CA GLY A 9 16.52 19.41 16.99
C GLY A 9 16.26 18.73 15.66
N ARG A 10 16.63 17.47 15.48
CA ARG A 10 16.36 16.73 14.25
C ARG A 10 14.92 16.22 14.25
N SER A 11 14.22 16.40 13.13
CA SER A 11 12.88 15.87 12.94
C SER A 11 12.93 14.35 12.81
N LEU A 12 12.12 13.68 13.62
CA LEU A 12 11.89 12.24 13.60
C LEU A 12 10.43 11.95 13.37
N THR A 13 10.14 10.89 12.64
CA THR A 13 8.76 10.45 12.38
C THR A 13 8.65 8.96 12.67
N LEU A 14 7.61 8.56 13.39
CA LEU A 14 7.30 7.15 13.54
C LEU A 14 6.86 6.61 12.17
N LYS A 15 7.36 5.43 11.84
CA LYS A 15 7.16 4.78 10.54
C LYS A 15 5.68 4.48 10.28
N PRO A 16 5.06 5.04 9.21
CA PRO A 16 3.64 4.84 8.92
C PRO A 16 3.37 3.65 7.99
N GLU A 17 4.41 3.13 7.30
CA GLU A 17 4.31 2.04 6.31
C GLU A 17 5.68 1.39 6.09
N GLY A 18 5.73 0.20 5.48
CA GLY A 18 6.97 -0.59 5.30
C GLY A 18 7.65 -0.39 3.95
N THR A 19 6.91 -0.16 2.89
CA THR A 19 7.40 -0.13 1.50
C THR A 19 8.57 0.82 1.29
N ALA A 20 8.51 2.05 1.81
CA ALA A 20 9.60 3.02 1.68
C ALA A 20 10.90 2.53 2.36
N GLY A 21 10.78 1.83 3.49
CA GLY A 21 11.92 1.22 4.20
C GLY A 21 12.56 0.10 3.37
N VAL A 22 11.75 -0.76 2.77
CA VAL A 22 12.21 -1.86 1.90
C VAL A 22 12.87 -1.33 0.64
N VAL A 23 12.27 -0.35 -0.05
CA VAL A 23 12.85 0.28 -1.24
C VAL A 23 14.18 0.96 -0.90
N ARG A 24 14.27 1.64 0.23
CA ARG A 24 15.54 2.22 0.71
C ARG A 24 16.59 1.13 0.93
N SER A 25 16.23 0.02 1.57
CA SER A 25 17.14 -1.11 1.77
C SER A 25 17.62 -1.68 0.44
N TYR A 26 16.72 -1.85 -0.53
CA TYR A 26 17.06 -2.29 -1.87
C TYR A 26 18.11 -1.40 -2.54
N ILE A 27 17.93 -0.07 -2.47
CA ILE A 27 18.86 0.90 -3.06
C ILE A 27 20.18 0.94 -2.30
N GLN A 28 20.15 1.05 -0.98
CA GLN A 28 21.36 1.20 -0.15
C GLN A 28 22.28 -0.03 -0.17
N ASN A 29 21.71 -1.21 -0.38
CA ASN A 29 22.48 -2.45 -0.45
C ASN A 29 22.76 -2.90 -1.90
N ASN A 30 22.50 -2.04 -2.90
CA ASN A 30 22.73 -2.33 -4.32
C ASN A 30 22.07 -3.64 -4.78
N MET A 31 20.87 -3.94 -4.29
CA MET A 31 20.17 -5.20 -4.58
C MET A 31 19.74 -5.30 -6.06
N ASN A 32 19.79 -4.20 -6.82
CA ASN A 32 19.62 -4.19 -8.28
C ASN A 32 20.71 -4.97 -9.02
N GLN A 33 21.83 -5.30 -8.37
CA GLN A 33 22.89 -6.15 -8.91
C GLN A 33 22.66 -7.65 -8.64
N LEU A 34 21.70 -8.00 -7.83
CA LEU A 34 21.28 -9.38 -7.58
C LEU A 34 20.46 -9.91 -8.76
N PRO A 35 20.33 -11.24 -8.90
CA PRO A 35 19.34 -11.82 -9.83
C PRO A 35 17.94 -11.25 -9.56
N GLN A 36 17.28 -10.79 -10.63
CA GLN A 36 15.95 -10.20 -10.55
C GLN A 36 14.84 -11.22 -10.86
N PRO A 37 13.63 -11.06 -10.34
CA PRO A 37 13.21 -10.05 -9.36
C PRO A 37 13.73 -10.34 -7.94
N VAL A 38 14.01 -9.30 -7.17
CA VAL A 38 14.27 -9.43 -5.73
C VAL A 38 12.94 -9.43 -4.99
N MET A 39 12.72 -10.47 -4.19
CA MET A 39 11.52 -10.63 -3.38
C MET A 39 11.86 -10.42 -1.91
N LEU A 40 11.20 -9.47 -1.29
CA LEU A 40 11.43 -9.09 0.11
C LEU A 40 10.12 -9.19 0.89
N TYR A 41 10.21 -9.41 2.18
CA TYR A 41 9.06 -9.34 3.08
C TYR A 41 9.44 -8.57 4.35
N TYR A 42 8.42 -8.06 5.02
CA TYR A 42 8.57 -7.44 6.33
C TYR A 42 7.42 -7.83 7.25
N PHE A 43 7.70 -7.81 8.54
CA PHE A 43 6.71 -7.97 9.59
C PHE A 43 7.10 -7.07 10.76
N GLU A 44 6.40 -5.95 10.92
CA GLU A 44 6.83 -4.91 11.85
C GLU A 44 5.69 -3.98 12.29
N PRO A 45 5.85 -3.24 13.40
CA PRO A 45 4.87 -2.27 13.83
C PRO A 45 4.94 -0.98 13.00
N HIS A 46 3.77 -0.42 12.72
CA HIS A 46 3.57 0.87 12.06
C HIS A 46 2.73 1.79 12.92
N PHE A 47 2.83 3.10 12.65
CA PHE A 47 2.19 4.14 13.44
C PHE A 47 1.50 5.15 12.53
N ARG A 48 0.17 5.28 12.65
CA ARG A 48 -0.63 6.25 11.90
C ARG A 48 -1.45 7.12 12.82
N TYR A 49 -1.51 8.41 12.54
CA TYR A 49 -2.34 9.35 13.29
C TYR A 49 -3.74 9.38 12.69
N ASP A 50 -4.40 8.22 12.72
CA ASP A 50 -5.75 8.06 12.22
C ASP A 50 -6.77 8.26 13.35
N ARG A 51 -8.02 8.58 12.98
CA ARG A 51 -9.12 8.60 13.96
C ARG A 51 -9.36 7.16 14.42
N PRO A 52 -9.21 6.86 15.73
CA PRO A 52 -9.39 5.52 16.24
C PRO A 52 -10.83 5.05 16.04
N GLN A 53 -10.99 3.82 15.60
CA GLN A 53 -12.26 3.12 15.51
C GLN A 53 -12.04 1.61 15.58
N LYS A 54 -13.14 0.82 15.66
CA LYS A 54 -13.03 -0.65 15.69
C LYS A 54 -12.21 -1.15 14.49
N GLY A 55 -11.14 -1.91 14.77
CA GLY A 55 -10.24 -2.45 13.76
C GLY A 55 -9.21 -1.45 13.18
N ARG A 56 -9.23 -0.17 13.61
CA ARG A 56 -8.25 0.82 13.16
C ARG A 56 -7.52 1.42 14.36
N TYR A 57 -6.28 0.99 14.55
CA TYR A 57 -5.41 1.39 15.65
C TYR A 57 -4.35 2.38 15.18
N ARG A 58 -3.85 3.21 16.09
CA ARG A 58 -2.73 4.13 15.83
C ARG A 58 -1.38 3.43 15.80
N GLN A 59 -1.25 2.32 16.51
CA GLN A 59 -0.16 1.35 16.36
C GLN A 59 -0.76 0.02 15.94
N PHE A 60 -0.19 -0.59 14.90
CA PHE A 60 -0.64 -1.88 14.39
C PHE A 60 0.55 -2.63 13.80
N TRP A 61 0.44 -3.94 13.72
CA TRP A 61 1.40 -4.79 13.04
C TRP A 61 0.96 -5.03 11.60
N GLN A 62 1.92 -5.00 10.71
CA GLN A 62 1.69 -5.29 9.30
C GLN A 62 2.78 -6.21 8.78
N PHE A 63 2.40 -7.22 8.04
CA PHE A 63 3.28 -7.94 7.15
C PHE A 63 3.05 -7.45 5.71
N GLY A 64 4.09 -7.51 4.90
CA GLY A 64 4.00 -7.16 3.49
C GLY A 64 5.07 -7.84 2.67
N PHE A 65 4.84 -7.89 1.37
CA PHE A 65 5.80 -8.40 0.39
C PHE A 65 6.04 -7.33 -0.66
N GLU A 66 7.28 -7.23 -1.09
CA GLU A 66 7.71 -6.32 -2.15
C GLU A 66 8.45 -7.13 -3.21
N VAL A 67 8.09 -6.98 -4.47
CA VAL A 67 8.79 -7.57 -5.61
C VAL A 67 9.33 -6.44 -6.46
N ILE A 68 10.64 -6.38 -6.62
CA ILE A 68 11.33 -5.25 -7.25
C ILE A 68 12.25 -5.77 -8.36
N GLY A 69 12.28 -5.06 -9.49
CA GLY A 69 13.24 -5.29 -10.56
C GLY A 69 12.69 -6.02 -11.78
N GLU A 70 11.38 -6.23 -11.85
CA GLU A 70 10.72 -6.85 -13.01
C GLU A 70 9.35 -6.19 -13.24
N THR A 71 8.87 -6.20 -14.49
CA THR A 71 7.60 -5.56 -14.90
C THR A 71 6.58 -6.56 -15.47
N ASP A 72 6.86 -7.84 -15.42
CA ASP A 72 5.98 -8.87 -15.96
C ASP A 72 4.72 -9.04 -15.10
N ALA A 73 3.55 -9.06 -15.73
CA ALA A 73 2.26 -9.19 -15.05
C ALA A 73 2.09 -10.51 -14.27
N SER A 74 2.89 -11.54 -14.57
CA SER A 74 2.91 -12.78 -13.81
C SER A 74 3.37 -12.58 -12.36
N LEU A 75 4.08 -11.49 -12.07
CA LEU A 75 4.47 -11.14 -10.69
C LEU A 75 3.29 -10.56 -9.91
N ASP A 76 2.42 -9.80 -10.55
CA ASP A 76 1.18 -9.33 -9.93
C ASP A 76 0.30 -10.53 -9.55
N GLU A 77 0.17 -11.50 -10.46
CA GLU A 77 -0.53 -12.77 -10.18
C GLU A 77 0.09 -13.50 -8.98
N LYS A 78 1.42 -13.64 -8.96
CA LYS A 78 2.14 -14.28 -7.84
C LYS A 78 1.87 -13.61 -6.50
N ILE A 79 1.88 -12.28 -6.44
CA ILE A 79 1.59 -11.53 -5.21
C ILE A 79 0.15 -11.78 -4.76
N ILE A 80 -0.81 -11.78 -5.68
CA ILE A 80 -2.21 -12.08 -5.38
C ILE A 80 -2.34 -13.50 -4.84
N GLN A 81 -1.72 -14.47 -5.49
CA GLN A 81 -1.72 -15.88 -5.05
C GLN A 81 -1.08 -16.03 -3.66
N LEU A 82 0.05 -15.36 -3.41
CA LEU A 82 0.73 -15.38 -2.13
C LEU A 82 -0.15 -14.78 -1.02
N ALA A 83 -0.78 -13.63 -1.27
CA ALA A 83 -1.70 -13.03 -0.33
C ALA A 83 -2.87 -13.95 -0.01
N ASN A 84 -3.49 -14.56 -1.03
CA ASN A 84 -4.57 -15.51 -0.85
C ASN A 84 -4.11 -16.75 -0.05
N LYS A 85 -2.92 -17.27 -0.34
CA LYS A 85 -2.33 -18.41 0.39
C LYS A 85 -2.14 -18.10 1.88
N VAL A 86 -1.62 -16.90 2.21
CA VAL A 86 -1.46 -16.48 3.61
C VAL A 86 -2.81 -16.43 4.33
N HIS A 87 -3.84 -15.89 3.70
CA HIS A 87 -5.18 -15.84 4.30
C HIS A 87 -5.76 -17.25 4.50
N SER A 88 -5.54 -18.14 3.54
CA SER A 88 -5.95 -19.55 3.65
C SER A 88 -5.25 -20.25 4.81
N ASP A 89 -3.93 -20.09 4.93
CA ASP A 89 -3.14 -20.68 6.01
C ASP A 89 -3.53 -20.15 7.41
N LEU A 90 -4.04 -18.93 7.47
CA LEU A 90 -4.57 -18.33 8.69
C LEU A 90 -6.01 -18.76 8.99
N GLY A 91 -6.66 -19.51 8.10
CA GLY A 91 -8.04 -19.97 8.27
C GLY A 91 -9.08 -18.86 8.20
N VAL A 92 -8.80 -17.79 7.47
CA VAL A 92 -9.71 -16.64 7.28
C VAL A 92 -10.36 -16.61 5.89
N ASP A 93 -10.30 -17.71 5.17
CA ASP A 93 -11.00 -17.87 3.90
C ASP A 93 -12.50 -17.58 4.09
N GLY A 94 -13.09 -16.91 3.12
CA GLY A 94 -14.53 -16.56 3.16
C GLY A 94 -14.90 -15.40 4.07
N LEU A 95 -13.94 -14.78 4.78
CA LEU A 95 -14.17 -13.56 5.55
C LEU A 95 -13.96 -12.28 4.71
N PHE A 96 -13.48 -12.41 3.47
CA PHE A 96 -13.24 -11.30 2.56
C PHE A 96 -13.41 -11.75 1.11
N ASP A 97 -13.67 -10.79 0.23
CA ASP A 97 -13.72 -10.98 -1.22
C ASP A 97 -12.50 -10.35 -1.87
N LEU A 98 -11.85 -11.10 -2.77
CA LEU A 98 -10.77 -10.55 -3.59
C LEU A 98 -11.36 -9.63 -4.67
N GLN A 99 -11.01 -8.35 -4.62
CA GLN A 99 -11.39 -7.38 -5.64
C GLN A 99 -10.14 -6.93 -6.40
N ILE A 100 -10.16 -7.05 -7.72
CA ILE A 100 -9.07 -6.62 -8.59
C ILE A 100 -9.50 -5.38 -9.36
N ASN A 101 -8.64 -4.38 -9.38
CA ASN A 101 -8.86 -3.14 -10.12
C ASN A 101 -7.56 -2.71 -10.81
N THR A 102 -7.68 -1.82 -11.79
CA THR A 102 -6.54 -1.22 -12.50
C THR A 102 -6.72 0.28 -12.61
N ILE A 103 -5.60 1.01 -12.55
CA ILE A 103 -5.60 2.46 -12.76
C ILE A 103 -5.76 2.80 -14.25
N GLY A 104 -5.45 1.88 -15.16
CA GLY A 104 -5.48 2.08 -16.59
C GLY A 104 -4.39 3.02 -17.12
N THR A 105 -4.47 3.35 -18.41
CA THR A 105 -3.55 4.30 -19.04
C THR A 105 -3.88 5.75 -18.64
N SER A 106 -2.96 6.67 -18.94
CA SER A 106 -3.17 8.10 -18.70
C SER A 106 -4.37 8.64 -19.49
N GLU A 107 -4.58 8.17 -20.72
CA GLU A 107 -5.72 8.52 -21.58
C GLU A 107 -7.03 7.99 -21.02
N ALA A 108 -7.07 6.72 -20.66
CA ALA A 108 -8.26 6.10 -20.05
C ALA A 108 -8.66 6.82 -18.75
N ARG A 109 -7.65 7.22 -17.93
CA ARG A 109 -7.90 7.99 -16.71
C ARG A 109 -8.52 9.36 -16.98
N LYS A 110 -8.03 10.09 -17.99
CA LYS A 110 -8.60 11.39 -18.38
C LYS A 110 -10.07 11.25 -18.83
N GLN A 111 -10.35 10.25 -19.66
CA GLN A 111 -11.72 9.96 -20.11
C GLN A 111 -12.63 9.58 -18.94
N TYR A 112 -12.15 8.71 -18.04
CA TYR A 112 -12.89 8.32 -16.85
C TYR A 112 -13.17 9.52 -15.94
N MET A 113 -12.19 10.39 -15.71
CA MET A 113 -12.37 11.60 -14.90
C MET A 113 -13.42 12.53 -15.49
N GLN A 114 -13.46 12.67 -16.82
CA GLN A 114 -14.49 13.50 -17.50
C GLN A 114 -15.88 12.90 -17.28
N VAL A 115 -16.04 11.60 -17.53
CA VAL A 115 -17.33 10.90 -17.32
C VAL A 115 -17.77 11.00 -15.86
N LEU A 116 -16.84 10.88 -14.91
CA LEU A 116 -17.14 11.00 -13.48
C LEU A 116 -17.58 12.41 -13.12
N GLN A 117 -16.90 13.45 -13.63
CA GLN A 117 -17.29 14.83 -13.42
C GLN A 117 -18.70 15.11 -13.99
N ASP A 118 -18.95 14.70 -15.22
CA ASP A 118 -20.25 14.87 -15.88
C ASP A 118 -21.37 14.17 -15.09
N TYR A 119 -21.10 12.99 -14.53
CA TYR A 119 -22.04 12.25 -13.68
C TYR A 119 -22.43 13.01 -12.42
N TYR A 120 -21.49 13.76 -11.83
CA TYR A 120 -21.72 14.51 -10.57
C TYR A 120 -22.24 15.93 -10.77
N VAL A 121 -22.33 16.44 -12.00
CA VAL A 121 -22.95 17.75 -12.28
C VAL A 121 -24.37 17.77 -11.73
N GLY A 122 -24.66 18.73 -10.85
CA GLY A 122 -25.95 18.88 -10.18
C GLY A 122 -26.20 17.90 -9.01
N LYS A 123 -25.21 17.07 -8.65
CA LYS A 123 -25.28 16.14 -7.52
C LYS A 123 -24.31 16.49 -6.40
N GLU A 124 -23.71 17.66 -6.44
CA GLU A 124 -22.65 18.12 -5.52
C GLU A 124 -23.09 18.05 -4.04
N ARG A 125 -24.38 18.32 -3.79
CA ARG A 125 -24.96 18.25 -2.43
C ARG A 125 -25.06 16.84 -1.85
N SER A 126 -24.91 15.81 -2.67
CA SER A 126 -24.90 14.40 -2.23
C SER A 126 -23.51 13.88 -1.89
N LEU A 127 -22.47 14.67 -2.16
CA LEU A 127 -21.09 14.35 -1.84
C LEU A 127 -20.78 14.75 -0.39
N CYS A 128 -19.98 13.94 0.32
CA CYS A 128 -19.50 14.31 1.65
C CYS A 128 -18.48 15.45 1.55
N GLU A 129 -18.53 16.36 2.50
CA GLU A 129 -17.46 17.35 2.70
C GLU A 129 -16.24 16.61 3.26
N ASN A 130 -15.11 16.61 2.53
CA ASN A 130 -13.80 16.17 2.98
C ASN A 130 -12.81 17.32 2.93
#